data_4bed8de0f69c3db012c60fd0db0ed185
#
_entry.id   4bed8de0f69c3db012c60fd0db0ed185
#
_cell.length_a   1.000
_cell.length_b   1.000
_cell.length_c   1.000
_cell.angle_alpha   90.00
_cell.angle_beta   90.00
_cell.angle_gamma   90.00
#
_symmetry.space_group_name_H-M   'P 1'
#
loop_
_entity.id
_entity.type
_entity.pdbx_description
1 polymer ?
#
loop_
_entity_poly.entity_id
_entity_poly.type
_entity_poly.pdbx_seq_one_letter_code
_entity_poly.pdbx_strand_id
1 'polypeptide(L)'
;ITELGIEGGCNGTMRFDVVTHGVAAHSARAWMGENAIHKAADVLNRLNSYEPRTITVDGLDYREGLNATLISGGKGTNVIPDECRVHVNYRFAPDKTLPQAKTLMMGADAGAELGNGEHVATGGVFEGFGIEMKDESPSARPGMDAPMVVSLAKLVRERTGREPLAKLGWTDVARFSLLGVPAVNLGAGSPLLAHKHDEQIAESELATMAGILEDWLTGRA
;
A
#
# COMPACT_ATOMS: atom_id res chain seq x y z
N ILE A 1 9.57 13.61 1.78
CA ILE A 1 9.07 14.82 1.09
C ILE A 1 7.60 14.99 1.38
N THR A 2 7.22 16.16 1.96
CA THR A 2 5.86 16.46 2.42
C THR A 2 5.50 17.94 2.20
N GLU A 3 6.27 18.64 1.35
CA GLU A 3 6.10 20.10 1.10
C GLU A 3 6.10 20.94 2.39
N LEU A 4 6.96 20.60 3.34
CA LEU A 4 7.02 21.22 4.69
C LEU A 4 5.74 21.02 5.54
N GLY A 5 4.81 20.18 5.13
CA GLY A 5 3.67 19.79 5.95
C GLY A 5 3.98 18.54 6.78
N ILE A 6 3.23 18.31 7.84
CA ILE A 6 3.27 17.04 8.55
C ILE A 6 2.34 16.05 7.88
N GLU A 7 2.83 14.84 7.61
CA GLU A 7 1.99 13.71 7.26
C GLU A 7 2.01 12.69 8.40
N GLY A 8 0.85 12.50 9.04
CA GLY A 8 0.68 11.58 10.17
C GLY A 8 0.48 10.15 9.72
N GLY A 9 1.00 9.20 10.50
CA GLY A 9 0.86 7.78 10.26
C GLY A 9 1.31 7.32 8.87
N CYS A 10 0.76 6.21 8.40
CA CYS A 10 0.84 5.78 7.00
C CYS A 10 -0.13 4.63 6.70
N ASN A 11 -0.54 4.48 5.44
CA ASN A 11 -1.19 3.26 4.99
C ASN A 11 -0.26 2.05 5.12
N GLY A 12 -0.86 0.91 5.47
CA GLY A 12 -0.19 -0.38 5.32
C GLY A 12 -0.11 -0.80 3.86
N THR A 13 0.72 -1.79 3.59
CA THR A 13 0.86 -2.34 2.24
C THR A 13 0.90 -3.86 2.25
N MET A 14 0.26 -4.47 1.27
CA MET A 14 0.39 -5.88 0.95
C MET A 14 0.62 -6.03 -0.55
N ARG A 15 1.58 -6.87 -0.92
CA ARG A 15 1.84 -7.26 -2.31
C ARG A 15 1.78 -8.77 -2.40
N PHE A 16 0.99 -9.26 -3.33
CA PHE A 16 0.77 -10.69 -3.53
C PHE A 16 0.40 -10.98 -4.97
N ASP A 17 0.70 -12.18 -5.41
CA ASP A 17 0.21 -12.69 -6.68
C ASP A 17 -1.11 -13.42 -6.46
N VAL A 18 -2.10 -13.10 -7.27
CA VAL A 18 -3.31 -13.92 -7.45
C VAL A 18 -3.05 -14.84 -8.63
N VAL A 19 -3.05 -16.14 -8.36
CA VAL A 19 -2.66 -17.15 -9.33
C VAL A 19 -3.88 -17.90 -9.84
N THR A 20 -3.98 -18.04 -11.15
CA THR A 20 -4.99 -18.87 -11.79
C THR A 20 -4.31 -20.04 -12.51
N HIS A 21 -4.85 -21.23 -12.31
CA HIS A 21 -4.38 -22.47 -12.89
C HIS A 21 -5.28 -22.97 -14.00
N GLY A 22 -4.68 -23.56 -14.99
CA GLY A 22 -5.33 -24.17 -16.15
C GLY A 22 -4.73 -25.52 -16.52
N VAL A 23 -4.99 -25.95 -17.74
CA VAL A 23 -4.44 -27.16 -18.32
C VAL A 23 -3.82 -26.82 -19.67
N ALA A 24 -2.52 -27.04 -19.82
CA ALA A 24 -1.81 -26.77 -21.07
C ALA A 24 -2.31 -27.69 -22.20
N ALA A 25 -2.49 -27.10 -23.38
CA ALA A 25 -2.85 -27.83 -24.60
C ALA A 25 -2.35 -27.09 -25.84
N HIS A 26 -2.27 -27.76 -26.96
CA HIS A 26 -2.02 -27.12 -28.25
C HIS A 26 -3.23 -26.26 -28.64
N SER A 27 -3.03 -25.00 -29.05
CA SER A 27 -4.12 -24.04 -29.33
C SER A 27 -5.08 -24.53 -30.43
N ALA A 28 -4.61 -25.39 -31.40
CA ALA A 28 -5.45 -26.03 -32.39
C ALA A 28 -6.41 -27.10 -31.80
N ARG A 29 -6.24 -27.47 -30.53
CA ARG A 29 -7.07 -28.44 -29.79
C ARG A 29 -7.44 -27.83 -28.41
N ALA A 30 -7.90 -26.57 -28.40
CA ALA A 30 -8.16 -25.83 -27.21
C ALA A 30 -9.16 -26.51 -26.24
N TRP A 31 -10.05 -27.35 -26.75
CA TRP A 31 -11.00 -28.15 -25.97
C TRP A 31 -10.37 -29.20 -25.06
N MET A 32 -9.08 -29.47 -25.22
CA MET A 32 -8.31 -30.41 -24.38
C MET A 32 -7.60 -29.72 -23.23
N GLY A 33 -7.67 -28.39 -23.18
CA GLY A 33 -7.02 -27.56 -22.15
C GLY A 33 -7.98 -26.64 -21.42
N GLU A 34 -7.45 -25.97 -20.40
CA GLU A 34 -8.11 -24.89 -19.69
C GLU A 34 -7.20 -23.67 -19.67
N ASN A 35 -7.70 -22.53 -20.14
CA ASN A 35 -6.87 -21.33 -20.28
C ASN A 35 -6.79 -20.53 -18.99
N ALA A 36 -5.62 -20.53 -18.34
CA ALA A 36 -5.38 -19.79 -17.11
C ALA A 36 -5.50 -18.26 -17.30
N ILE A 37 -5.12 -17.72 -18.48
CA ILE A 37 -5.29 -16.29 -18.77
C ILE A 37 -6.77 -15.92 -18.81
N HIS A 38 -7.61 -16.77 -19.40
CA HIS A 38 -9.06 -16.52 -19.42
C HIS A 38 -9.67 -16.54 -18.02
N LYS A 39 -9.18 -17.44 -17.14
CA LYS A 39 -9.61 -17.48 -15.72
C LYS A 39 -9.19 -16.22 -14.94
N ALA A 40 -8.09 -15.55 -15.31
CA ALA A 40 -7.67 -14.31 -14.70
C ALA A 40 -8.66 -13.15 -14.95
N ALA A 41 -9.59 -13.27 -15.90
CA ALA A 41 -10.64 -12.27 -16.10
C ALA A 41 -11.46 -12.03 -14.83
N ASP A 42 -11.76 -13.07 -14.03
CA ASP A 42 -12.50 -12.92 -12.77
C ASP A 42 -11.70 -12.14 -11.72
N VAL A 43 -10.38 -12.34 -11.68
CA VAL A 43 -9.48 -11.54 -10.81
C VAL A 43 -9.54 -10.07 -11.21
N LEU A 44 -9.39 -9.79 -12.52
CA LEU A 44 -9.42 -8.42 -13.04
C LEU A 44 -10.80 -7.77 -12.85
N ASN A 45 -11.89 -8.50 -12.97
CA ASN A 45 -13.24 -8.01 -12.70
C ASN A 45 -13.42 -7.62 -11.23
N ARG A 46 -12.92 -8.44 -10.29
CA ARG A 46 -12.95 -8.12 -8.85
C ARG A 46 -12.14 -6.86 -8.54
N LEU A 47 -10.96 -6.71 -9.14
CA LEU A 47 -10.16 -5.51 -9.02
C LEU A 47 -10.84 -4.27 -9.60
N ASN A 48 -11.45 -4.40 -10.78
CA ASN A 48 -12.14 -3.31 -11.45
C ASN A 48 -13.41 -2.85 -10.72
N SER A 49 -14.06 -3.76 -9.99
CA SER A 49 -15.26 -3.46 -9.18
C SER A 49 -14.95 -3.02 -7.75
N TYR A 50 -13.68 -3.01 -7.35
CA TYR A 50 -13.30 -2.58 -6.01
C TYR A 50 -13.45 -1.07 -5.84
N GLU A 51 -14.24 -0.67 -4.84
CA GLU A 51 -14.45 0.72 -4.46
C GLU A 51 -13.50 1.13 -3.34
N PRO A 52 -12.46 1.94 -3.63
CA PRO A 52 -11.52 2.40 -2.60
C PRO A 52 -12.24 3.24 -1.53
N ARG A 53 -12.07 2.86 -0.26
CA ARG A 53 -12.64 3.61 0.85
C ARG A 53 -11.74 4.79 1.24
N THR A 54 -12.37 5.88 1.68
CA THR A 54 -11.70 6.95 2.42
C THR A 54 -12.17 6.88 3.86
N ILE A 55 -11.24 6.80 4.80
CA ILE A 55 -11.53 6.54 6.22
C ILE A 55 -10.81 7.59 7.05
N THR A 56 -11.56 8.29 7.90
CA THR A 56 -10.98 9.23 8.86
C THR A 56 -10.47 8.47 10.08
N VAL A 57 -9.19 8.59 10.38
CA VAL A 57 -8.55 8.02 11.58
C VAL A 57 -7.83 9.15 12.31
N ASP A 58 -8.22 9.36 13.57
CA ASP A 58 -7.68 10.44 14.43
C ASP A 58 -7.64 11.81 13.73
N GLY A 59 -8.71 12.12 12.98
CA GLY A 59 -8.88 13.40 12.29
C GLY A 59 -8.19 13.54 10.94
N LEU A 60 -7.49 12.51 10.44
CA LEU A 60 -6.84 12.49 9.11
C LEU A 60 -7.51 11.48 8.17
N ASP A 61 -7.68 11.87 6.91
CA ASP A 61 -8.37 11.07 5.90
C ASP A 61 -7.41 10.18 5.11
N TYR A 62 -7.50 8.87 5.31
CA TYR A 62 -6.73 7.85 4.61
C TYR A 62 -7.55 7.24 3.48
N ARG A 63 -7.01 7.28 2.27
CA ARG A 63 -7.60 6.61 1.12
C ARG A 63 -6.90 5.28 0.86
N GLU A 64 -7.70 4.20 0.76
CA GLU A 64 -7.22 2.87 0.39
C GLU A 64 -7.05 2.73 -1.12
N GLY A 65 -6.40 1.66 -1.55
CA GLY A 65 -6.26 1.33 -2.97
C GLY A 65 -5.94 -0.14 -3.18
N LEU A 66 -6.58 -0.75 -4.16
CA LEU A 66 -6.34 -2.13 -4.57
C LEU A 66 -6.16 -2.15 -6.08
N ASN A 67 -4.95 -2.52 -6.54
CA ASN A 67 -4.61 -2.43 -7.95
C ASN A 67 -3.76 -3.61 -8.43
N ALA A 68 -4.02 -4.09 -9.65
CA ALA A 68 -3.04 -4.89 -10.36
C ALA A 68 -1.90 -4.00 -10.85
N THR A 69 -0.66 -4.42 -10.62
CA THR A 69 0.54 -3.68 -11.04
C THR A 69 1.36 -4.43 -12.10
N LEU A 70 1.22 -5.77 -12.16
CA LEU A 70 1.82 -6.61 -13.19
C LEU A 70 0.86 -7.76 -13.50
N ILE A 71 0.95 -8.29 -14.71
CA ILE A 71 0.29 -9.53 -15.11
C ILE A 71 1.23 -10.34 -16.01
N SER A 72 1.28 -11.64 -15.80
CA SER A 72 2.09 -12.54 -16.63
C SER A 72 1.40 -13.89 -16.81
N GLY A 73 1.55 -14.49 -18.00
CA GLY A 73 1.00 -15.81 -18.32
C GLY A 73 1.34 -16.23 -19.73
N GLY A 74 1.37 -17.55 -19.93
CA GLY A 74 1.69 -18.15 -21.23
C GLY A 74 3.19 -18.30 -21.50
N LYS A 75 3.54 -19.34 -22.27
CA LYS A 75 4.91 -19.74 -22.62
C LYS A 75 5.16 -19.77 -24.13
N GLY A 76 4.10 -19.73 -24.93
CA GLY A 76 4.21 -19.81 -26.40
C GLY A 76 2.90 -19.44 -27.09
N THR A 77 2.99 -18.96 -28.32
CA THR A 77 1.85 -18.41 -29.08
C THR A 77 0.84 -19.45 -29.54
N ASN A 78 1.20 -20.74 -29.49
CA ASN A 78 0.37 -21.89 -29.91
C ASN A 78 0.05 -22.83 -28.74
N VAL A 79 0.23 -22.42 -27.49
CA VAL A 79 -0.02 -23.18 -26.26
C VAL A 79 -1.09 -22.50 -25.42
N ILE A 80 -2.12 -23.26 -25.02
CA ILE A 80 -3.08 -22.81 -24.00
C ILE A 80 -2.32 -22.71 -22.66
N PRO A 81 -2.30 -21.55 -21.99
CA PRO A 81 -1.51 -21.37 -20.77
C PRO A 81 -2.12 -22.12 -19.58
N ASP A 82 -1.25 -22.77 -18.81
CA ASP A 82 -1.56 -23.51 -17.59
C ASP A 82 -1.46 -22.67 -16.31
N GLU A 83 -0.86 -21.47 -16.41
CA GLU A 83 -0.74 -20.55 -15.30
C GLU A 83 -0.85 -19.09 -15.76
N CYS A 84 -1.50 -18.25 -14.96
CA CYS A 84 -1.44 -16.80 -15.08
C CYS A 84 -1.36 -16.19 -13.68
N ARG A 85 -0.51 -15.16 -13.52
CA ARG A 85 -0.27 -14.44 -12.27
C ARG A 85 -0.64 -12.98 -12.43
N VAL A 86 -1.45 -12.46 -11.52
CA VAL A 86 -1.80 -11.05 -11.41
C VAL A 86 -1.16 -10.52 -10.14
N HIS A 87 -0.15 -9.67 -10.27
CA HIS A 87 0.49 -9.02 -9.12
C HIS A 87 -0.38 -7.89 -8.59
N VAL A 88 -0.81 -8.00 -7.35
CA VAL A 88 -1.73 -7.07 -6.70
C VAL A 88 -1.01 -6.29 -5.61
N ASN A 89 -1.25 -4.97 -5.57
CA ASN A 89 -0.86 -4.08 -4.49
C ASN A 89 -2.12 -3.60 -3.77
N TYR A 90 -2.23 -3.89 -2.48
CA TYR A 90 -3.26 -3.38 -1.59
C TYR A 90 -2.67 -2.37 -0.62
N ARG A 91 -3.26 -1.17 -0.59
CA ARG A 91 -2.97 -0.11 0.39
C ARG A 91 -4.16 0.02 1.32
N PHE A 92 -3.96 -0.23 2.61
CA PHE A 92 -5.03 -0.22 3.61
C PHE A 92 -4.80 0.84 4.68
N ALA A 93 -5.90 1.45 5.13
CA ALA A 93 -5.88 2.50 6.15
C ALA A 93 -5.55 1.95 7.55
N PRO A 94 -5.07 2.82 8.49
CA PRO A 94 -4.70 2.41 9.83
C PRO A 94 -5.90 2.22 10.79
N ASP A 95 -7.12 2.05 10.26
CA ASP A 95 -8.30 1.59 10.96
C ASP A 95 -8.29 0.08 11.22
N LYS A 96 -7.38 -0.65 10.57
CA LYS A 96 -7.24 -2.09 10.66
C LYS A 96 -5.78 -2.52 10.81
N THR A 97 -5.60 -3.66 11.44
CA THR A 97 -4.30 -4.34 11.54
C THR A 97 -3.98 -5.12 10.25
N LEU A 98 -2.71 -5.50 10.09
CA LEU A 98 -2.29 -6.34 8.97
C LEU A 98 -3.06 -7.68 8.89
N PRO A 99 -3.29 -8.44 10.00
CA PRO A 99 -4.13 -9.64 9.94
C PRO A 99 -5.55 -9.35 9.46
N GLN A 100 -6.18 -8.25 9.89
CA GLN A 100 -7.51 -7.86 9.42
C GLN A 100 -7.52 -7.51 7.93
N ALA A 101 -6.47 -6.84 7.44
CA ALA A 101 -6.30 -6.55 6.03
C ALA A 101 -6.14 -7.84 5.20
N LYS A 102 -5.38 -8.83 5.70
CA LYS A 102 -5.29 -10.16 5.09
C LYS A 102 -6.64 -10.85 5.01
N THR A 103 -7.40 -10.86 6.10
CA THR A 103 -8.73 -11.46 6.14
C THR A 103 -9.66 -10.86 5.08
N LEU A 104 -9.61 -9.54 4.87
CA LEU A 104 -10.41 -8.87 3.85
C LEU A 104 -10.05 -9.32 2.42
N MET A 105 -8.79 -9.62 2.17
CA MET A 105 -8.32 -10.00 0.83
C MET A 105 -8.49 -11.48 0.54
N MET A 106 -8.21 -12.36 1.52
CA MET A 106 -8.07 -13.80 1.29
C MET A 106 -8.75 -14.72 2.31
N GLY A 107 -9.52 -14.15 3.26
CA GLY A 107 -10.19 -14.93 4.32
C GLY A 107 -9.36 -15.04 5.60
N ALA A 108 -10.01 -15.57 6.66
CA ALA A 108 -9.41 -15.63 8.00
C ALA A 108 -8.35 -16.72 8.13
N ASP A 109 -8.51 -17.82 7.40
CA ASP A 109 -7.62 -18.98 7.46
C ASP A 109 -6.82 -19.08 6.16
N ALA A 110 -5.55 -19.45 6.28
CA ALA A 110 -4.78 -19.90 5.12
C ALA A 110 -5.43 -21.22 4.64
N GLY A 111 -5.96 -21.21 3.43
CA GLY A 111 -6.47 -22.44 2.79
C GLY A 111 -5.36 -23.45 2.54
N ALA A 112 -5.68 -24.52 1.80
CA ALA A 112 -4.71 -25.54 1.46
C ALA A 112 -3.50 -24.92 0.76
N GLU A 113 -2.31 -25.29 1.20
CA GLU A 113 -1.07 -24.96 0.50
C GLU A 113 -1.00 -25.78 -0.80
N LEU A 114 -0.85 -25.07 -1.92
CA LEU A 114 -0.75 -25.65 -3.26
C LEU A 114 0.69 -25.97 -3.70
N GLY A 115 1.67 -25.63 -2.83
CA GLY A 115 3.08 -25.68 -3.10
C GLY A 115 3.66 -24.31 -3.48
N ASN A 116 4.98 -24.17 -3.45
CA ASN A 116 5.71 -22.94 -3.75
C ASN A 116 5.28 -21.70 -2.95
N GLY A 117 4.68 -21.88 -1.75
CA GLY A 117 4.17 -20.78 -0.91
C GLY A 117 2.82 -20.22 -1.36
N GLU A 118 2.13 -20.88 -2.28
CA GLU A 118 0.80 -20.51 -2.72
C GLU A 118 -0.26 -21.16 -1.82
N HIS A 119 -1.26 -20.38 -1.38
CA HIS A 119 -2.40 -20.82 -0.58
C HIS A 119 -3.72 -20.44 -1.24
N VAL A 120 -4.73 -21.29 -1.14
CA VAL A 120 -6.08 -20.95 -1.64
C VAL A 120 -6.74 -19.97 -0.69
N ALA A 121 -7.22 -18.84 -1.20
CA ALA A 121 -8.01 -17.88 -0.41
C ALA A 121 -9.35 -18.50 -0.01
N THR A 122 -9.64 -18.52 1.30
CA THR A 122 -10.86 -19.14 1.88
C THR A 122 -12.02 -18.17 2.01
N GLY A 123 -11.81 -16.91 1.65
CA GLY A 123 -12.79 -15.84 1.69
C GLY A 123 -12.22 -14.54 1.20
N GLY A 124 -12.94 -13.43 1.41
CA GLY A 124 -12.51 -12.10 1.04
C GLY A 124 -12.61 -11.82 -0.45
N VAL A 125 -11.89 -10.78 -0.89
CA VAL A 125 -11.94 -10.30 -2.28
C VAL A 125 -11.51 -11.38 -3.28
N PHE A 126 -10.54 -12.21 -2.91
CA PHE A 126 -9.95 -13.22 -3.80
C PHE A 126 -10.32 -14.66 -3.42
N GLU A 127 -11.46 -14.87 -2.77
CA GLU A 127 -11.94 -16.22 -2.45
C GLU A 127 -11.88 -17.15 -3.65
N GLY A 128 -11.33 -18.36 -3.42
CA GLY A 128 -11.20 -19.44 -4.39
C GLY A 128 -9.97 -19.36 -5.31
N PHE A 129 -9.19 -18.27 -5.24
CA PHE A 129 -7.94 -18.15 -6.00
C PHE A 129 -6.72 -18.56 -5.18
N GLY A 130 -5.67 -19.00 -5.88
CA GLY A 130 -4.34 -19.15 -5.30
C GLY A 130 -3.72 -17.80 -4.97
N ILE A 131 -3.15 -17.67 -3.78
CA ILE A 131 -2.46 -16.45 -3.32
C ILE A 131 -1.03 -16.80 -2.94
N GLU A 132 -0.09 -16.06 -3.50
CA GLU A 132 1.31 -16.11 -3.10
C GLU A 132 1.73 -14.76 -2.54
N MET A 133 1.98 -14.68 -1.22
CA MET A 133 2.44 -13.44 -0.57
C MET A 133 3.85 -13.08 -1.01
N LYS A 134 4.09 -11.81 -1.35
CA LYS A 134 5.41 -11.30 -1.75
C LYS A 134 6.00 -10.36 -0.71
N ASP A 135 5.19 -9.44 -0.18
CA ASP A 135 5.63 -8.44 0.79
C ASP A 135 4.43 -7.90 1.56
N GLU A 136 4.65 -7.56 2.82
CA GLU A 136 3.63 -6.98 3.68
C GLU A 136 4.21 -6.09 4.76
N SER A 137 3.53 -5.01 5.06
CA SER A 137 3.92 -4.10 6.12
C SER A 137 2.69 -3.46 6.78
N PRO A 138 2.70 -3.30 8.10
CA PRO A 138 1.57 -2.75 8.83
C PRO A 138 1.35 -1.27 8.50
N SER A 139 0.14 -0.79 8.73
CA SER A 139 -0.18 0.64 8.79
C SER A 139 0.26 1.25 10.12
N ALA A 140 0.28 2.58 10.20
CA ALA A 140 0.46 3.31 11.44
C ALA A 140 -0.61 4.37 11.61
N ARG A 141 -1.19 4.48 12.82
CA ARG A 141 -2.09 5.58 13.19
C ARG A 141 -1.34 6.91 13.19
N PRO A 142 -2.05 8.06 13.02
CA PRO A 142 -1.42 9.38 12.91
C PRO A 142 -0.45 9.76 14.01
N GLY A 143 -0.72 9.38 15.26
CA GLY A 143 0.12 9.75 16.41
C GLY A 143 0.17 11.25 16.68
N MET A 144 -0.84 12.01 16.24
CA MET A 144 -0.88 13.47 16.30
C MET A 144 -1.13 14.02 17.73
N ASP A 145 -1.51 13.16 18.67
CA ASP A 145 -1.77 13.47 20.07
C ASP A 145 -0.52 13.44 20.95
N ALA A 146 0.59 12.93 20.45
CA ALA A 146 1.85 12.90 21.19
C ALA A 146 2.37 14.34 21.43
N PRO A 147 2.77 14.72 22.68
CA PRO A 147 3.15 16.10 23.00
C PRO A 147 4.21 16.70 22.08
N MET A 148 5.21 15.89 21.69
CA MET A 148 6.25 16.32 20.75
C MET A 148 5.69 16.59 19.35
N VAL A 149 4.71 15.80 18.90
CA VAL A 149 4.07 15.97 17.59
C VAL A 149 3.16 17.20 17.61
N VAL A 150 2.42 17.42 18.71
CA VAL A 150 1.56 18.60 18.88
C VAL A 150 2.38 19.90 18.77
N SER A 151 3.54 19.98 19.47
CA SER A 151 4.41 21.15 19.40
C SER A 151 5.00 21.37 18.00
N LEU A 152 5.43 20.30 17.34
CA LEU A 152 5.95 20.37 15.97
C LEU A 152 4.86 20.80 14.98
N ALA A 153 3.65 20.24 15.09
CA ALA A 153 2.53 20.58 14.21
C ALA A 153 2.12 22.04 14.33
N LYS A 154 2.11 22.57 15.57
CA LYS A 154 1.87 23.99 15.81
C LYS A 154 2.92 24.86 15.11
N LEU A 155 4.19 24.55 15.29
CA LEU A 155 5.30 25.31 14.68
C LEU A 155 5.27 25.24 13.15
N VAL A 156 5.01 24.07 12.57
CA VAL A 156 4.87 23.89 11.11
C VAL A 156 3.72 24.77 10.59
N ARG A 157 2.57 24.74 11.25
CA ARG A 157 1.42 25.58 10.87
C ARG A 157 1.76 27.07 10.90
N GLU A 158 2.42 27.53 11.96
CA GLU A 158 2.81 28.94 12.12
C GLU A 158 3.81 29.39 11.04
N ARG A 159 4.74 28.52 10.65
CA ARG A 159 5.79 28.84 9.68
C ARG A 159 5.37 28.66 8.21
N THR A 160 4.44 27.75 7.94
CA THR A 160 4.09 27.34 6.56
C THR A 160 2.62 27.52 6.20
N GLY A 161 1.73 27.71 7.20
CA GLY A 161 0.29 27.70 7.01
C GLY A 161 -0.32 26.32 6.70
N ARG A 162 0.48 25.23 6.76
CA ARG A 162 0.03 23.89 6.38
C ARG A 162 -0.56 23.13 7.56
N GLU A 163 -1.72 22.52 7.33
CA GLU A 163 -2.34 21.58 8.26
C GLU A 163 -1.79 20.17 8.05
N PRO A 164 -1.78 19.34 9.11
CA PRO A 164 -1.40 17.94 8.97
C PRO A 164 -2.30 17.16 8.00
N LEU A 165 -1.71 16.27 7.25
CA LEU A 165 -2.39 15.36 6.32
C LEU A 165 -2.07 13.89 6.64
N ALA A 166 -2.85 12.97 6.07
CA ALA A 166 -2.57 11.55 6.15
C ALA A 166 -1.44 11.16 5.17
N LYS A 167 -0.50 10.32 5.61
CA LYS A 167 0.46 9.67 4.70
C LYS A 167 -0.20 8.50 3.98
N LEU A 168 -0.42 8.65 2.67
CA LEU A 168 -1.06 7.60 1.86
C LEU A 168 -0.09 6.52 1.40
N GLY A 169 1.21 6.80 1.36
CA GLY A 169 2.27 5.81 1.13
C GLY A 169 2.73 5.16 2.43
N TRP A 170 3.33 3.97 2.34
CA TRP A 170 3.98 3.34 3.48
C TRP A 170 5.32 4.02 3.78
N THR A 171 5.63 4.18 5.07
CA THR A 171 6.91 4.71 5.55
C THR A 171 7.34 4.04 6.85
N ASP A 172 8.60 4.25 7.25
CA ASP A 172 9.18 3.70 8.48
C ASP A 172 8.49 4.17 9.77
N VAL A 173 7.60 5.17 9.73
CA VAL A 173 6.79 5.52 10.90
C VAL A 173 5.97 4.32 11.41
N ALA A 174 5.63 3.37 10.53
CA ALA A 174 4.97 2.14 10.94
C ALA A 174 5.84 1.28 11.87
N ARG A 175 7.16 1.27 11.67
CA ARG A 175 8.11 0.53 12.52
C ARG A 175 8.24 1.18 13.88
N PHE A 176 8.33 2.50 13.93
CA PHE A 176 8.35 3.24 15.20
C PHE A 176 7.05 3.06 15.96
N SER A 177 5.90 3.10 15.27
CA SER A 177 4.59 2.85 15.87
C SER A 177 4.50 1.47 16.54
N LEU A 178 5.05 0.41 15.90
CA LEU A 178 5.10 -0.93 16.49
C LEU A 178 5.94 -0.99 17.78
N LEU A 179 6.91 -0.10 17.94
CA LEU A 179 7.73 0.04 19.14
C LEU A 179 7.11 0.98 20.19
N GLY A 180 5.92 1.52 19.94
CA GLY A 180 5.27 2.49 20.80
C GLY A 180 5.94 3.87 20.78
N VAL A 181 6.76 4.16 19.77
CA VAL A 181 7.46 5.44 19.61
C VAL A 181 6.65 6.35 18.68
N PRO A 182 6.18 7.52 19.15
CA PRO A 182 5.51 8.49 18.28
C PRO A 182 6.42 8.93 17.14
N ALA A 183 5.88 8.93 15.92
CA ALA A 183 6.61 9.32 14.73
C ALA A 183 5.69 9.94 13.67
N VAL A 184 6.19 10.93 12.96
CA VAL A 184 5.51 11.58 11.84
C VAL A 184 6.47 11.78 10.67
N ASN A 185 5.91 12.00 9.49
CA ASN A 185 6.70 12.37 8.31
C ASN A 185 6.72 13.89 8.19
N LEU A 186 7.91 14.45 8.06
CA LEU A 186 8.11 15.88 7.77
C LEU A 186 9.32 16.02 6.86
N GLY A 187 9.20 16.76 5.77
CA GLY A 187 10.28 16.97 4.82
C GLY A 187 9.97 18.08 3.83
N ALA A 188 11.00 18.67 3.29
CA ALA A 188 10.92 19.61 2.20
C ALA A 188 10.73 18.89 0.85
N GLY A 189 10.30 19.57 -0.18
CA GLY A 189 10.05 19.05 -1.53
C GLY A 189 8.68 18.45 -1.75
N SER A 190 8.23 18.42 -3.00
CA SER A 190 6.91 17.93 -3.38
C SER A 190 6.87 16.41 -3.53
N PRO A 191 5.95 15.70 -2.86
CA PRO A 191 5.77 14.27 -3.05
C PRO A 191 5.34 13.89 -4.48
N LEU A 192 4.83 14.84 -5.25
CA LEU A 192 4.44 14.64 -6.65
C LEU A 192 5.63 14.51 -7.60
N LEU A 193 6.81 14.94 -7.16
CA LEU A 193 8.06 14.84 -7.92
C LEU A 193 8.90 13.64 -7.52
N ALA A 194 8.51 12.91 -6.47
CA ALA A 194 9.25 11.75 -5.99
C ALA A 194 9.47 10.71 -7.11
N HIS A 195 10.70 10.23 -7.26
CA HIS A 195 11.12 9.25 -8.26
C HIS A 195 11.01 9.72 -9.73
N LYS A 196 10.85 11.00 -9.98
CA LYS A 196 10.87 11.58 -11.33
C LYS A 196 12.26 12.08 -11.70
N HIS A 197 12.54 12.16 -13.00
CA HIS A 197 13.81 12.69 -13.50
C HIS A 197 14.04 14.18 -13.18
N ASP A 198 12.95 14.93 -13.02
CA ASP A 198 12.89 16.33 -12.68
C ASP A 198 12.63 16.59 -11.18
N GLU A 199 12.85 15.58 -10.34
CA GLU A 199 12.77 15.73 -8.89
C GLU A 199 13.71 16.83 -8.41
N GLN A 200 13.13 17.82 -7.75
CA GLN A 200 13.85 19.01 -7.31
C GLN A 200 13.24 19.56 -6.03
N ILE A 201 14.00 20.39 -5.34
CA ILE A 201 13.59 21.07 -4.12
C ILE A 201 14.08 22.51 -4.16
N ALA A 202 13.27 23.46 -3.70
CA ALA A 202 13.69 24.82 -3.55
C ALA A 202 14.65 24.99 -2.35
N GLU A 203 15.75 25.70 -2.52
CA GLU A 203 16.72 25.96 -1.45
C GLU A 203 16.05 26.67 -0.24
N SER A 204 15.07 27.53 -0.50
CA SER A 204 14.28 28.19 0.52
C SER A 204 13.48 27.23 1.40
N GLU A 205 13.02 26.09 0.84
CA GLU A 205 12.33 25.06 1.63
C GLU A 205 13.31 24.33 2.57
N LEU A 206 14.56 24.09 2.13
CA LEU A 206 15.59 23.52 3.01
C LEU A 206 15.90 24.45 4.17
N ALA A 207 16.04 25.74 3.91
CA ALA A 207 16.28 26.75 4.96
C ALA A 207 15.10 26.83 5.95
N THR A 208 13.88 26.81 5.45
CA THR A 208 12.66 26.79 6.29
C THR A 208 12.59 25.55 7.15
N MET A 209 12.86 24.36 6.56
CA MET A 209 12.89 23.08 7.27
C MET A 209 13.93 23.09 8.39
N ALA A 210 15.15 23.56 8.11
CA ALA A 210 16.22 23.66 9.09
C ALA A 210 15.80 24.56 10.27
N GLY A 211 15.19 25.72 10.00
CA GLY A 211 14.69 26.63 11.02
C GLY A 211 13.57 26.02 11.88
N ILE A 212 12.63 25.28 11.26
CA ILE A 212 11.57 24.57 11.99
C ILE A 212 12.18 23.55 12.96
N LEU A 213 13.12 22.74 12.49
CA LEU A 213 13.75 21.71 13.32
C LEU A 213 14.60 22.33 14.44
N GLU A 214 15.34 23.38 14.15
CA GLU A 214 16.14 24.09 15.17
C GLU A 214 15.25 24.66 16.27
N ASP A 215 14.19 25.38 15.93
CA ASP A 215 13.27 25.95 16.90
C ASP A 215 12.57 24.89 17.74
N TRP A 216 12.13 23.81 17.11
CA TRP A 216 11.48 22.69 17.80
C TRP A 216 12.43 21.97 18.78
N LEU A 217 13.66 21.63 18.35
CA LEU A 217 14.66 20.92 19.16
C LEU A 217 15.20 21.78 20.31
N THR A 218 15.24 23.10 20.15
CA THR A 218 15.72 24.02 21.17
C THR A 218 14.63 24.58 22.09
N GLY A 219 13.36 24.13 21.89
CA GLY A 219 12.24 24.57 22.71
C GLY A 219 11.82 26.03 22.45
N ARG A 220 12.14 26.58 21.28
CA ARG A 220 11.70 27.92 20.83
C ARG A 220 10.35 27.87 20.08
N ALA A 221 9.60 26.77 20.25
CA ALA A 221 8.32 26.50 19.59
C ALA A 221 7.13 26.98 20.44
#